data_1ca5a52327232e059c6aaf502352728b
#
_entry.id   1ca5a52327232e059c6aaf502352728b
#
_cell.length_a   1.000
_cell.length_b   1.000
_cell.length_c   1.000
_cell.angle_alpha   90.00
_cell.angle_beta   90.00
_cell.angle_gamma   90.00
#
_symmetry.space_group_name_H-M   'P 1'
#
loop_
_entity.id
_entity.type
_entity.pdbx_description
1 polymer ?
#
loop_
_entity_poly.entity_id
_entity_poly.type
_entity_poly.pdbx_seq_one_letter_code
_entity_poly.pdbx_strand_id
1 'polypeptide(L)'
;FYKTDEGVVLHDKDVCIGCGYCSYACPFGAPQFPSGAAFGMRGKMDKCTFCAGGPEANGSKAENDKYGRNRLAEGKLPACAEMCSTKALLAGDGDTIADIFRSRVTVRQTNGKAAGAELFGWGTAYGKKPAGNQEKRS
;
A
#
# COMPACT_ATOMS: atom_id res chain seq x y z
N PHE A 1 1.28 -4.45 14.86
CA PHE A 1 1.08 -3.45 13.79
C PHE A 1 1.19 -2.06 14.38
N TYR A 2 1.79 -1.16 13.65
CA TYR A 2 1.88 0.26 13.98
C TYR A 2 1.80 1.08 12.69
N LYS A 3 1.51 2.36 12.82
CA LYS A 3 1.40 3.30 11.71
C LYS A 3 2.49 4.36 11.86
N THR A 4 3.22 4.64 10.78
CA THR A 4 4.19 5.72 10.75
C THR A 4 3.51 7.07 10.59
N ASP A 5 4.24 8.16 10.82
CA ASP A 5 3.73 9.52 10.65
C ASP A 5 3.30 9.80 9.20
N GLU A 6 3.95 9.18 8.24
CA GLU A 6 3.60 9.25 6.81
C GLU A 6 2.38 8.39 6.45
N GLY A 7 1.81 7.67 7.42
CA GLY A 7 0.61 6.88 7.22
C GLY A 7 0.82 5.43 6.76
N VAL A 8 2.06 4.96 6.66
CA VAL A 8 2.38 3.59 6.28
C VAL A 8 2.11 2.65 7.45
N VAL A 9 1.34 1.58 7.22
CA VAL A 9 1.12 0.55 8.25
C VAL A 9 2.23 -0.48 8.18
N LEU A 10 2.97 -0.61 9.25
CA LEU A 10 4.08 -1.55 9.41
C LEU A 10 3.76 -2.60 10.47
N HIS A 11 4.64 -3.58 10.60
CA HIS A 11 4.55 -4.61 11.64
C HIS A 11 5.93 -4.93 12.17
N ASP A 12 5.98 -5.37 13.40
CA ASP A 12 7.19 -5.83 14.06
C ASP A 12 7.24 -7.36 14.01
N LYS A 13 8.24 -7.91 13.32
CA LYS A 13 8.43 -9.36 13.19
C LYS A 13 8.88 -10.00 14.48
N ASP A 14 9.55 -9.27 15.37
CA ASP A 14 10.04 -9.84 16.64
C ASP A 14 8.90 -10.06 17.62
N VAL A 15 7.89 -9.20 17.62
CA VAL A 15 6.68 -9.34 18.46
C VAL A 15 5.69 -10.34 17.86
N CYS A 16 5.79 -10.69 16.59
CA CYS A 16 4.88 -11.61 15.93
C CYS A 16 5.04 -13.04 16.46
N ILE A 17 3.97 -13.62 17.00
CA ILE A 17 3.90 -15.01 17.49
C ILE A 17 3.38 -16.01 16.44
N GLY A 18 3.03 -15.58 15.22
CA GLY A 18 2.52 -16.45 14.18
C GLY A 18 1.11 -16.97 14.38
N CYS A 19 0.27 -16.33 15.20
CA CYS A 19 -1.07 -16.79 15.51
C CYS A 19 -2.03 -16.85 14.30
N GLY A 20 -1.76 -16.11 13.23
CA GLY A 20 -2.57 -16.10 12.00
C GLY A 20 -3.84 -15.24 12.04
N TYR A 21 -4.14 -14.58 13.14
CA TYR A 21 -5.37 -13.78 13.29
C TYR A 21 -5.49 -12.67 12.24
N CYS A 22 -4.35 -12.06 11.89
CA CYS A 22 -4.31 -11.01 10.86
C CYS A 22 -4.77 -11.50 9.48
N SER A 23 -4.52 -12.79 9.13
CA SER A 23 -5.00 -13.38 7.88
C SER A 23 -6.52 -13.54 7.85
N TYR A 24 -7.13 -13.82 9.00
CA TYR A 24 -8.59 -13.88 9.10
C TYR A 24 -9.23 -12.49 9.07
N ALA A 25 -8.57 -11.52 9.68
CA ALA A 25 -9.09 -10.15 9.77
C ALA A 25 -9.01 -9.40 8.44
N CYS A 26 -8.06 -9.73 7.57
CA CYS A 26 -7.84 -9.02 6.31
C CYS A 26 -8.63 -9.65 5.15
N PRO A 27 -9.68 -8.99 4.63
CA PRO A 27 -10.46 -9.53 3.51
C PRO A 27 -9.66 -9.55 2.19
N PHE A 28 -8.54 -8.84 2.13
CA PHE A 28 -7.69 -8.73 0.93
C PHE A 28 -6.54 -9.74 0.92
N GLY A 29 -6.36 -10.53 1.99
CA GLY A 29 -5.27 -11.50 2.08
C GLY A 29 -3.86 -10.85 2.12
N ALA A 30 -3.75 -9.61 2.60
CA ALA A 30 -2.47 -8.90 2.63
C ALA A 30 -1.43 -9.55 3.57
N PRO A 31 -1.77 -9.97 4.80
CA PRO A 31 -0.84 -10.70 5.65
C PRO A 31 -0.58 -12.11 5.13
N GLN A 32 0.69 -12.45 4.94
CA GLN A 32 1.14 -13.74 4.46
C GLN A 32 2.04 -14.43 5.50
N PHE A 33 2.12 -15.75 5.40
CA PHE A 33 3.04 -16.55 6.22
C PHE A 33 3.92 -17.38 5.30
N PRO A 34 5.22 -17.60 5.63
CA PRO A 34 6.11 -18.37 4.80
C PRO A 34 5.56 -19.78 4.56
N SER A 35 5.61 -20.23 3.32
CA SER A 35 5.34 -21.63 2.97
C SER A 35 6.53 -22.48 3.41
N GLY A 36 6.27 -23.65 4.05
CA GLY A 36 7.32 -24.56 4.46
C GLY A 36 7.74 -24.51 5.93
N ALA A 37 7.02 -23.74 6.75
CA ALA A 37 7.17 -23.87 8.20
C ALA A 37 6.76 -25.30 8.66
N ALA A 38 7.43 -25.83 9.67
CA ALA A 38 7.10 -27.12 10.25
C ALA A 38 5.63 -27.18 10.68
N PHE A 39 5.03 -28.35 10.63
CA PHE A 39 3.61 -28.55 11.02
C PHE A 39 3.32 -27.92 12.38
N GLY A 40 2.31 -27.03 12.41
CA GLY A 40 1.91 -26.28 13.60
C GLY A 40 2.69 -24.97 13.82
N MET A 41 3.70 -24.65 13.02
CA MET A 41 4.45 -23.40 13.12
C MET A 41 4.27 -22.57 11.84
N ARG A 42 3.51 -21.49 11.92
CA ARG A 42 3.26 -20.60 10.77
C ARG A 42 4.41 -19.66 10.45
N GLY A 43 5.41 -19.59 11.30
CA GLY A 43 6.47 -18.58 11.19
C GLY A 43 5.99 -17.17 11.52
N LYS A 44 6.81 -16.18 11.19
CA LYS A 44 6.50 -14.76 11.37
C LYS A 44 5.68 -14.27 10.17
N MET A 45 4.67 -13.43 10.46
CA MET A 45 3.85 -12.82 9.43
C MET A 45 4.69 -11.85 8.57
N ASP A 46 4.40 -11.82 7.28
CA ASP A 46 4.96 -10.86 6.35
C ASP A 46 3.87 -10.17 5.53
N LYS A 47 4.12 -8.96 5.11
CA LYS A 47 3.28 -8.18 4.20
C LYS A 47 4.09 -7.07 3.56
N CYS A 48 3.53 -6.46 2.54
CA CYS A 48 4.11 -5.25 1.94
C CYS A 48 4.35 -4.17 3.01
N THR A 49 5.60 -3.71 3.11
CA THR A 49 6.02 -2.61 4.00
C THR A 49 6.08 -1.26 3.27
N PHE A 50 5.63 -1.19 2.04
CA PHE A 50 5.77 -0.01 1.17
C PHE A 50 7.24 0.38 0.95
N CYS A 51 8.17 -0.55 1.13
CA CYS A 51 9.62 -0.32 1.14
C CYS A 51 10.06 0.73 2.19
N ALA A 52 9.36 0.80 3.32
CA ALA A 52 9.63 1.71 4.41
C ALA A 52 10.45 1.08 5.56
N GLY A 53 10.99 -0.13 5.34
CA GLY A 53 11.73 -0.84 6.39
C GLY A 53 10.84 -1.37 7.52
N GLY A 54 11.37 -1.37 8.72
CA GLY A 54 10.73 -1.86 9.95
C GLY A 54 11.07 -1.03 11.17
N PRO A 55 10.89 -1.57 12.38
CA PRO A 55 11.17 -0.85 13.63
C PRO A 55 12.67 -0.77 13.98
N GLU A 56 13.52 -1.49 13.28
CA GLU A 56 14.96 -1.46 13.49
C GLU A 56 15.58 -0.13 13.03
N ALA A 57 16.83 0.10 13.45
CA ALA A 57 17.58 1.27 13.03
C ALA A 57 17.71 1.29 11.50
N ASN A 58 17.39 2.43 10.89
CA ASN A 58 17.42 2.61 9.45
C ASN A 58 18.82 2.31 8.86
N GLY A 59 18.85 1.48 7.81
CA GLY A 59 20.08 1.02 7.17
C GLY A 59 20.85 -0.06 7.91
N SER A 60 20.34 -0.54 9.05
CA SER A 60 20.96 -1.63 9.79
C SER A 60 20.85 -2.97 9.05
N LYS A 61 21.79 -3.88 9.38
CA LYS A 61 21.71 -5.26 8.86
C LYS A 61 20.41 -5.95 9.28
N ALA A 62 19.96 -5.72 10.50
CA ALA A 62 18.72 -6.30 11.02
C ALA A 62 17.49 -5.83 10.24
N GLU A 63 17.41 -4.55 9.91
CA GLU A 63 16.35 -4.02 9.05
C GLU A 63 16.36 -4.68 7.67
N ASN A 64 17.53 -4.69 7.02
CA ASN A 64 17.68 -5.25 5.68
C ASN A 64 17.32 -6.74 5.63
N ASP A 65 17.73 -7.53 6.62
CA ASP A 65 17.46 -8.97 6.68
C ASP A 65 15.97 -9.27 6.92
N LYS A 66 15.27 -8.46 7.72
CA LYS A 66 13.88 -8.68 8.10
C LYS A 66 12.86 -8.04 7.16
N TYR A 67 13.12 -6.83 6.68
CA TYR A 67 12.14 -6.01 5.96
C TYR A 67 12.64 -5.54 4.60
N GLY A 68 13.92 -5.75 4.29
CA GLY A 68 14.58 -5.20 3.12
C GLY A 68 14.95 -3.71 3.30
N ARG A 69 15.58 -3.17 2.27
CA ARG A 69 16.10 -1.80 2.26
C ARG A 69 14.99 -0.76 2.41
N ASN A 70 15.18 0.18 3.31
CA ASN A 70 14.28 1.32 3.47
C ASN A 70 14.49 2.35 2.36
N ARG A 71 13.71 2.23 1.30
CA ARG A 71 13.79 3.10 0.13
C ARG A 71 13.16 4.48 0.38
N LEU A 72 12.13 4.52 1.22
CA LEU A 72 11.46 5.80 1.54
C LEU A 72 12.39 6.73 2.31
N ALA A 73 13.18 6.20 3.24
CA ALA A 73 14.21 6.99 3.94
C ALA A 73 15.28 7.55 3.00
N GLU A 74 15.49 6.93 1.83
CA GLU A 74 16.38 7.43 0.78
C GLU A 74 15.70 8.41 -0.19
N GLY A 75 14.45 8.79 0.05
CA GLY A 75 13.67 9.64 -0.85
C GLY A 75 13.23 8.96 -2.15
N LYS A 76 13.24 7.62 -2.18
CA LYS A 76 12.86 6.83 -3.36
C LYS A 76 11.45 6.29 -3.24
N LEU A 77 10.83 6.03 -4.37
CA LEU A 77 9.55 5.32 -4.41
C LEU A 77 9.70 3.83 -4.05
N PRO A 78 8.62 3.17 -3.61
CA PRO A 78 8.59 1.72 -3.52
C PRO A 78 9.04 1.09 -4.84
N ALA A 79 9.82 0.01 -4.77
CA ALA A 79 10.46 -0.58 -5.94
C ALA A 79 9.45 -0.98 -7.04
N CYS A 80 8.30 -1.53 -6.65
CA CYS A 80 7.25 -1.93 -7.60
C CYS A 80 6.68 -0.76 -8.40
N ALA A 81 6.50 0.41 -7.78
CA ALA A 81 6.02 1.60 -8.47
C ALA A 81 7.09 2.25 -9.34
N GLU A 82 8.34 2.26 -8.87
CA GLU A 82 9.46 2.81 -9.64
C GLU A 82 9.71 2.00 -10.91
N MET A 83 9.72 0.68 -10.81
CA MET A 83 9.98 -0.23 -11.93
C MET A 83 8.79 -0.41 -12.88
N CYS A 84 7.62 0.08 -12.53
CA CYS A 84 6.44 -0.05 -13.39
C CYS A 84 6.55 0.86 -14.60
N SER A 85 6.95 0.32 -15.75
CA SER A 85 7.13 1.07 -17.01
C SER A 85 5.84 1.69 -17.51
N THR A 86 4.72 1.01 -17.36
CA THR A 86 3.39 1.48 -17.79
C THR A 86 2.75 2.47 -16.80
N LYS A 87 3.36 2.67 -15.62
CA LYS A 87 2.79 3.47 -14.53
C LYS A 87 1.36 3.04 -14.13
N ALA A 88 1.11 1.74 -14.24
CA ALA A 88 -0.10 1.12 -13.68
C ALA A 88 -0.06 1.11 -12.15
N LEU A 89 1.13 0.94 -11.57
CA LEU A 89 1.38 1.09 -10.14
C LEU A 89 1.92 2.50 -9.87
N LEU A 90 1.24 3.21 -9.00
CA LEU A 90 1.64 4.54 -8.53
C LEU A 90 1.89 4.48 -7.02
N ALA A 91 2.84 5.26 -6.57
CA ALA A 91 3.11 5.46 -5.15
C ALA A 91 3.57 6.90 -4.91
N GLY A 92 3.31 7.42 -3.74
CA GLY A 92 3.65 8.79 -3.36
C GLY A 92 2.62 9.34 -2.39
N ASP A 93 2.47 10.64 -2.36
CA ASP A 93 1.45 11.33 -1.57
C ASP A 93 0.04 10.88 -1.95
N GLY A 94 -0.79 10.57 -0.95
CA GLY A 94 -2.10 9.97 -1.15
C GLY A 94 -3.07 10.88 -1.90
N ASP A 95 -3.06 12.17 -1.65
CA ASP A 95 -3.93 13.14 -2.32
C ASP A 95 -3.53 13.30 -3.80
N THR A 96 -2.24 13.40 -4.05
CA THR A 96 -1.68 13.45 -5.42
C THR A 96 -2.04 12.20 -6.23
N ILE A 97 -1.88 11.01 -5.65
CA ILE A 97 -2.23 9.75 -6.30
C ILE A 97 -3.73 9.65 -6.56
N ALA A 98 -4.57 10.07 -5.61
CA ALA A 98 -6.02 10.09 -5.77
C ALA A 98 -6.45 11.02 -6.91
N ASP A 99 -5.83 12.18 -7.06
CA ASP A 99 -6.11 13.11 -8.16
C ASP A 99 -5.70 12.53 -9.52
N ILE A 100 -4.57 11.85 -9.60
CA ILE A 100 -4.15 11.15 -10.82
C ILE A 100 -5.17 10.07 -11.20
N PHE A 101 -5.62 9.26 -10.24
CA PHE A 101 -6.63 8.23 -10.51
C PHE A 101 -7.97 8.84 -10.94
N ARG A 102 -8.44 9.90 -10.28
CA ARG A 102 -9.65 10.62 -10.70
C ARG A 102 -9.55 11.10 -12.14
N SER A 103 -8.43 11.73 -12.50
CA SER A 103 -8.18 12.20 -13.86
C SER A 103 -8.22 11.07 -14.87
N ARG A 104 -7.58 9.92 -14.58
CA ARG A 104 -7.59 8.74 -15.44
C ARG A 104 -8.99 8.16 -15.63
N VAL A 105 -9.78 8.08 -14.56
CA VAL A 105 -11.17 7.62 -14.61
C VAL A 105 -12.03 8.58 -15.44
N THR A 106 -11.89 9.89 -15.24
CA THR A 106 -12.64 10.91 -15.99
C THR A 106 -12.35 10.85 -17.49
N VAL A 107 -11.09 10.70 -17.89
CA VAL A 107 -10.72 10.57 -19.30
C VAL A 107 -11.33 9.31 -19.93
N ARG A 108 -11.37 8.20 -19.21
CA ARG A 108 -12.01 6.96 -19.70
C ARG A 108 -13.52 7.12 -19.84
N GLN A 109 -14.17 7.85 -18.95
CA GLN A 109 -15.61 8.12 -18.99
C GLN A 109 -15.99 9.02 -20.16
N THR A 110 -15.23 10.09 -20.42
CA THR A 110 -15.47 11.00 -21.53
C THR A 110 -15.32 10.35 -22.90
N ASN A 111 -14.51 9.30 -23.00
CA ASN A 111 -14.37 8.51 -24.23
C ASN A 111 -15.52 7.47 -24.43
N GLY A 112 -16.60 7.55 -23.67
CA GLY A 112 -17.86 6.84 -23.90
C GLY A 112 -17.90 5.35 -23.55
N LYS A 113 -16.90 4.82 -22.85
CA LYS A 113 -16.86 3.39 -22.47
C LYS A 113 -16.31 3.17 -21.07
N ALA A 114 -17.05 3.65 -20.09
CA ALA A 114 -16.68 3.55 -18.68
C ALA A 114 -17.11 2.23 -18.00
N ALA A 115 -17.52 1.23 -18.74
CA ALA A 115 -18.08 -0.02 -18.20
C ALA A 115 -17.19 -0.70 -17.15
N GLY A 116 -15.87 -0.51 -17.19
CA GLY A 116 -14.96 -1.02 -16.17
C GLY A 116 -14.88 -0.19 -14.90
N ALA A 117 -15.06 1.12 -14.98
CA ALA A 117 -14.96 2.02 -13.83
C ALA A 117 -16.20 1.88 -12.91
N GLU A 118 -17.37 1.70 -13.48
CA GLU A 118 -18.61 1.49 -12.72
C GLU A 118 -18.64 0.14 -12.00
N LEU A 119 -18.14 -0.92 -12.63
CA LEU A 119 -18.04 -2.25 -12.07
C LEU A 119 -17.17 -2.31 -10.78
N PHE A 120 -16.18 -1.44 -10.67
CA PHE A 120 -15.28 -1.38 -9.51
C PHE A 120 -15.64 -0.24 -8.54
N GLY A 121 -16.82 0.35 -8.65
CA GLY A 121 -17.23 1.48 -7.82
C GLY A 121 -16.48 2.79 -8.12
N TRP A 122 -15.77 2.86 -9.24
CA TRP A 122 -14.99 4.01 -9.70
C TRP A 122 -15.77 4.86 -10.70
N GLY A 123 -17.09 4.91 -10.53
CA GLY A 123 -17.99 5.63 -11.39
C GLY A 123 -17.84 7.16 -11.34
N THR A 124 -18.82 7.85 -11.91
CA THR A 124 -18.85 9.32 -12.01
C THR A 124 -18.67 10.06 -10.68
N ALA A 125 -19.04 9.43 -9.56
CA ALA A 125 -18.84 9.99 -8.22
C ALA A 125 -17.36 10.12 -7.84
N TYR A 126 -16.49 9.27 -8.36
CA TYR A 126 -15.04 9.30 -8.12
C TYR A 126 -14.32 10.29 -9.05
N GLY A 127 -14.83 10.49 -10.25
CA GLY A 127 -14.27 11.43 -11.24
C GLY A 127 -14.71 12.88 -11.07
N LYS A 128 -15.76 13.15 -10.29
CA LYS A 128 -16.23 14.51 -10.03
C LYS A 128 -15.92 14.87 -8.59
N LYS A 129 -15.11 15.91 -8.37
CA LYS A 129 -15.05 16.55 -7.05
C LYS A 129 -16.48 16.93 -6.68
N PRO A 130 -17.00 16.56 -5.49
CA PRO A 130 -18.29 17.06 -5.05
C PRO A 130 -18.23 18.58 -5.07
N ALA A 131 -19.18 19.19 -5.78
CA ALA A 131 -19.33 20.63 -5.79
C ALA A 131 -19.60 21.06 -4.34
N GLY A 132 -18.62 21.65 -3.67
CA GLY A 132 -18.82 22.20 -2.33
C GLY A 132 -17.70 22.03 -1.30
N ASN A 133 -16.66 21.25 -1.54
CA ASN A 133 -15.59 21.05 -0.55
C ASN A 133 -14.25 21.74 -0.90
N GLN A 134 -14.32 22.90 -1.58
CA GLN A 134 -13.12 23.71 -1.83
C GLN A 134 -12.77 24.70 -0.71
N GLU A 135 -13.55 24.73 0.36
CA GLU A 135 -13.28 25.67 1.46
C GLU A 135 -13.23 24.96 2.80
N LYS A 136 -12.18 24.22 3.10
CA LYS A 136 -11.71 23.99 4.47
C LYS A 136 -10.44 23.13 4.47
N ARG A 137 -9.35 23.64 3.92
CA ARG A 137 -8.00 23.29 4.32
C ARG A 137 -7.14 24.53 4.20
N SER A 138 -7.27 25.40 5.15
CA SER A 138 -6.26 26.38 5.56
C SER A 138 -5.52 25.80 6.75
#